data_46b44f7964df2ec5e4580c1c67ff6c62
#
_entry.id   46b44f7964df2ec5e4580c1c67ff6c62
#
_cell.length_a   1.000
_cell.length_b   1.000
_cell.length_c   1.000
_cell.angle_alpha   90.00
_cell.angle_beta   90.00
_cell.angle_gamma   90.00
#
_symmetry.space_group_name_H-M   'P 1'
#
loop_
_entity.id
_entity.type
_entity.pdbx_description
1 polymer ?
#
loop_
_entity_poly.entity_id
_entity_poly.type
_entity_poly.pdbx_seq_one_letter_code
_entity_poly.pdbx_strand_id
1 'polypeptide(L)'
;NREEGLFEIQAKAVVLAMGCRERSRGALNIPGYRPAGIFSAGTAQRLVNIEGYMPGKEVVILGSGDIGLIMARRMTLEGAKVKVVAELMPYSGGLKRNIVQCLDDYGIPLKLSHTVVDIKGKERLEGVTLAQVDNHGKPIPGTEEEYSCDTLLLSVGLIPENEISRGMGVDMNPVTSGPKVNESLETNLEGVFACG
;
A
#
# COMPACT_ATOMS: atom_id res chain seq x y z
N ASN A 1 23.76 17.07 -8.21
CA ASN A 1 23.39 16.21 -9.34
C ASN A 1 24.62 15.37 -9.78
N ARG A 2 24.50 14.59 -10.87
CA ARG A 2 25.60 13.68 -11.30
C ARG A 2 26.76 14.41 -11.98
N GLU A 3 26.51 15.56 -12.55
CA GLU A 3 27.52 16.33 -13.32
C GLU A 3 28.29 17.30 -12.44
N GLU A 4 27.57 18.02 -11.56
CA GLU A 4 28.13 19.11 -10.74
C GLU A 4 28.36 18.70 -9.27
N GLY A 5 27.86 17.52 -8.87
CA GLY A 5 27.97 17.04 -7.48
C GLY A 5 26.99 17.75 -6.53
N LEU A 6 27.48 18.05 -5.32
CA LEU A 6 26.74 18.79 -4.30
C LEU A 6 26.95 20.29 -4.49
N PHE A 7 25.86 21.05 -4.46
CA PHE A 7 25.89 22.52 -4.47
C PHE A 7 24.78 23.09 -3.59
N GLU A 8 24.94 24.29 -3.13
CA GLU A 8 23.99 25.01 -2.29
C GLU A 8 23.19 26.01 -3.12
N ILE A 9 21.88 26.05 -2.91
CA ILE A 9 21.00 27.03 -3.52
C ILE A 9 20.41 27.91 -2.42
N GLN A 10 20.65 29.23 -2.52
CA GLN A 10 19.97 30.18 -1.65
C GLN A 10 18.54 30.42 -2.16
N ALA A 11 17.55 30.15 -1.31
CA ALA A 11 16.15 30.32 -1.63
C ALA A 11 15.43 31.13 -0.55
N LYS A 12 14.44 31.93 -0.97
CA LYS A 12 13.59 32.70 -0.03
C LYS A 12 12.47 31.82 0.55
N ALA A 13 12.07 30.78 -0.18
CA ALA A 13 11.06 29.82 0.26
C ALA A 13 11.42 28.42 -0.25
N VAL A 14 11.03 27.42 0.54
CA VAL A 14 11.21 25.99 0.22
C VAL A 14 9.86 25.30 0.31
N VAL A 15 9.51 24.52 -0.71
CA VAL A 15 8.30 23.68 -0.70
C VAL A 15 8.72 22.21 -0.61
N LEU A 16 8.35 21.57 0.49
CA LEU A 16 8.56 20.13 0.73
C LEU A 16 7.40 19.35 0.12
N ALA A 17 7.65 18.67 -0.99
CA ALA A 17 6.66 17.89 -1.74
C ALA A 17 7.24 16.49 -2.05
N MET A 18 7.72 15.80 -1.02
CA MET A 18 8.53 14.57 -1.16
C MET A 18 7.68 13.31 -1.35
N GLY A 19 6.36 13.42 -1.21
CA GLY A 19 5.44 12.30 -1.37
C GLY A 19 5.54 11.28 -0.23
N CYS A 20 5.30 10.03 -0.59
CA CYS A 20 5.22 8.92 0.37
C CYS A 20 5.70 7.62 -0.28
N ARG A 21 6.03 6.65 0.56
CA ARG A 21 6.30 5.26 0.17
C ARG A 21 5.19 4.33 0.63
N GLU A 22 5.00 3.24 -0.07
CA GLU A 22 4.03 2.22 0.32
C GLU A 22 4.50 1.45 1.56
N ARG A 23 3.55 1.08 2.39
CA ARG A 23 3.81 0.23 3.54
C ARG A 23 4.11 -1.19 3.08
N SER A 24 5.32 -1.67 3.40
CA SER A 24 5.79 -2.99 3.02
C SER A 24 5.31 -4.08 4.00
N ARG A 25 5.48 -5.37 3.62
CA ARG A 25 5.23 -6.51 4.49
C ARG A 25 5.96 -6.39 5.85
N GLY A 26 7.19 -5.91 5.85
CA GLY A 26 7.97 -5.75 7.08
C GLY A 26 7.33 -4.77 8.06
N ALA A 27 6.69 -3.71 7.56
CA ALA A 27 5.98 -2.73 8.37
C ALA A 27 4.64 -3.26 8.93
N LEU A 28 4.08 -4.32 8.32
CA LEU A 28 2.82 -4.95 8.76
C LEU A 28 3.04 -6.09 9.75
N ASN A 29 4.27 -6.60 9.86
CA ASN A 29 4.60 -7.76 10.71
C ASN A 29 3.71 -8.98 10.48
N ILE A 30 3.31 -9.24 9.22
CA ILE A 30 2.50 -10.42 8.88
C ILE A 30 3.30 -11.68 9.22
N PRO A 31 2.74 -12.63 10.00
CA PRO A 31 3.39 -13.89 10.33
C PRO A 31 3.68 -14.77 9.10
N GLY A 32 4.48 -15.79 9.28
CA GLY A 32 4.82 -16.76 8.26
C GLY A 32 6.15 -16.50 7.54
N TYR A 33 6.35 -17.18 6.42
CA TYR A 33 7.57 -17.13 5.63
C TYR A 33 7.74 -15.80 4.90
N ARG A 34 8.92 -15.59 4.30
CA ARG A 34 9.26 -14.40 3.50
C ARG A 34 9.69 -14.80 2.07
N PRO A 35 8.81 -15.46 1.32
CA PRO A 35 9.12 -15.90 -0.04
C PRO A 35 9.10 -14.72 -1.03
N ALA A 36 9.59 -14.98 -2.24
CA ALA A 36 9.28 -14.15 -3.40
C ALA A 36 7.76 -14.21 -3.70
N GLY A 37 7.24 -13.20 -4.41
CA GLY A 37 5.81 -13.12 -4.77
C GLY A 37 4.99 -12.18 -3.89
N ILE A 38 5.60 -11.49 -2.94
CA ILE A 38 4.94 -10.48 -2.11
C ILE A 38 5.41 -9.09 -2.57
N PHE A 39 4.48 -8.28 -3.04
CA PHE A 39 4.77 -6.95 -3.58
C PHE A 39 3.85 -5.90 -2.96
N SER A 40 4.32 -4.66 -2.86
CA SER A 40 3.39 -3.55 -2.72
C SER A 40 2.62 -3.37 -4.03
N ALA A 41 1.40 -2.83 -3.97
CA ALA A 41 0.55 -2.66 -5.14
C ALA A 41 1.20 -1.74 -6.19
N GLY A 42 1.89 -0.67 -5.78
CA GLY A 42 2.61 0.21 -6.69
C GLY A 42 3.84 -0.43 -7.33
N THR A 43 4.56 -1.32 -6.62
CA THR A 43 5.62 -2.12 -7.24
C THR A 43 5.06 -3.04 -8.32
N ALA A 44 3.95 -3.73 -8.04
CA ALA A 44 3.28 -4.56 -9.04
C ALA A 44 2.76 -3.73 -10.22
N GLN A 45 2.22 -2.54 -9.97
CA GLN A 45 1.79 -1.61 -11.00
C GLN A 45 2.94 -1.21 -11.93
N ARG A 46 4.10 -0.89 -11.37
CA ARG A 46 5.28 -0.58 -12.16
C ARG A 46 5.71 -1.77 -13.02
N LEU A 47 5.81 -2.97 -12.43
CA LEU A 47 6.19 -4.18 -13.17
C LEU A 47 5.26 -4.42 -14.36
N VAL A 48 3.95 -4.33 -14.16
CA VAL A 48 2.96 -4.59 -15.22
C VAL A 48 2.92 -3.46 -16.25
N ASN A 49 2.83 -2.20 -15.80
CA ASN A 49 2.53 -1.09 -16.71
C ASN A 49 3.76 -0.50 -17.39
N ILE A 50 4.94 -0.59 -16.77
CA ILE A 50 6.16 0.04 -17.28
C ILE A 50 7.14 -1.01 -17.79
N GLU A 51 7.36 -2.08 -17.02
CA GLU A 51 8.40 -3.06 -17.33
C GLU A 51 7.85 -4.24 -18.16
N GLY A 52 6.52 -4.40 -18.27
CA GLY A 52 5.89 -5.50 -19.02
C GLY A 52 6.04 -6.87 -18.36
N TYR A 53 6.29 -6.92 -17.05
CA TYR A 53 6.43 -8.17 -16.31
C TYR A 53 5.17 -8.49 -15.51
N MET A 54 4.78 -9.75 -15.53
CA MET A 54 3.67 -10.26 -14.73
C MET A 54 4.18 -10.74 -13.37
N PRO A 55 3.75 -10.14 -12.24
CA PRO A 55 4.19 -10.57 -10.89
C PRO A 55 3.83 -12.00 -10.56
N GLY A 56 2.70 -12.49 -11.05
CA GLY A 56 2.24 -13.86 -10.91
C GLY A 56 0.87 -14.09 -11.53
N LYS A 57 0.34 -15.30 -11.36
CA LYS A 57 -0.90 -15.76 -12.04
C LYS A 57 -2.10 -15.89 -11.11
N GLU A 58 -1.87 -16.23 -9.86
CA GLU A 58 -2.91 -16.38 -8.84
C GLU A 58 -2.66 -15.38 -7.72
N VAL A 59 -3.54 -14.39 -7.61
CA VAL A 59 -3.30 -13.17 -6.83
C VAL A 59 -4.30 -13.05 -5.69
N VAL A 60 -3.79 -12.75 -4.49
CA VAL A 60 -4.56 -12.23 -3.36
C VAL A 60 -4.12 -10.79 -3.12
N ILE A 61 -5.05 -9.90 -2.82
CA ILE A 61 -4.76 -8.48 -2.54
C ILE A 61 -5.20 -8.17 -1.12
N LEU A 62 -4.32 -7.57 -0.33
CA LEU A 62 -4.63 -7.03 1.00
C LEU A 62 -4.71 -5.51 0.91
N GLY A 63 -5.88 -4.98 1.26
CA GLY A 63 -6.23 -3.56 1.20
C GLY A 63 -7.07 -3.19 -0.01
N SER A 64 -8.20 -2.52 0.23
CA SER A 64 -9.19 -2.10 -0.76
C SER A 64 -9.16 -0.59 -1.03
N GLY A 65 -8.02 0.06 -0.85
CA GLY A 65 -7.79 1.40 -1.36
C GLY A 65 -7.77 1.43 -2.89
N ASP A 66 -7.87 2.61 -3.50
CA ASP A 66 -7.98 2.75 -4.96
C ASP A 66 -6.88 2.01 -5.73
N ILE A 67 -5.63 2.04 -5.27
CA ILE A 67 -4.52 1.35 -5.94
C ILE A 67 -4.73 -0.18 -5.92
N GLY A 68 -5.17 -0.74 -4.78
CA GLY A 68 -5.48 -2.17 -4.67
C GLY A 68 -6.61 -2.61 -5.61
N LEU A 69 -7.68 -1.81 -5.68
CA LEU A 69 -8.82 -2.05 -6.58
C LEU A 69 -8.41 -1.96 -8.06
N ILE A 70 -7.68 -0.92 -8.42
CA ILE A 70 -7.18 -0.73 -9.80
C ILE A 70 -6.25 -1.88 -10.19
N MET A 71 -5.39 -2.35 -9.27
CA MET A 71 -4.51 -3.48 -9.54
C MET A 71 -5.26 -4.80 -9.63
N ALA A 72 -6.35 -5.00 -8.89
CA ALA A 72 -7.22 -6.17 -9.06
C ALA A 72 -7.73 -6.28 -10.50
N ARG A 73 -8.28 -5.18 -11.02
CA ARG A 73 -8.72 -5.09 -12.41
C ARG A 73 -7.56 -5.25 -13.39
N ARG A 74 -6.45 -4.56 -13.16
CA ARG A 74 -5.30 -4.58 -14.08
C ARG A 74 -4.71 -5.98 -14.22
N MET A 75 -4.46 -6.66 -13.09
CA MET A 75 -3.95 -8.03 -13.09
C MET A 75 -4.89 -8.99 -13.82
N THR A 76 -6.22 -8.83 -13.63
CA THR A 76 -7.22 -9.64 -14.33
C THR A 76 -7.18 -9.41 -15.84
N LEU A 77 -7.07 -8.16 -16.30
CA LEU A 77 -6.96 -7.83 -17.73
C LEU A 77 -5.69 -8.40 -18.38
N GLU A 78 -4.62 -8.55 -17.63
CA GLU A 78 -3.37 -9.17 -18.09
C GLU A 78 -3.38 -10.70 -17.94
N GLY A 79 -4.51 -11.30 -17.56
CA GLY A 79 -4.71 -12.75 -17.54
C GLY A 79 -4.39 -13.44 -16.21
N ALA A 80 -4.16 -12.71 -15.13
CA ALA A 80 -4.07 -13.28 -13.80
C ALA A 80 -5.47 -13.54 -13.22
N LYS A 81 -5.56 -14.52 -12.31
CA LYS A 81 -6.75 -14.78 -11.52
C LYS A 81 -6.63 -14.11 -10.17
N VAL A 82 -7.33 -12.99 -9.97
CA VAL A 82 -7.47 -12.38 -8.65
C VAL A 82 -8.53 -13.14 -7.87
N LYS A 83 -8.12 -13.80 -6.78
CA LYS A 83 -9.00 -14.70 -6.01
C LYS A 83 -9.88 -13.93 -5.02
N VAL A 84 -9.30 -12.92 -4.39
CA VAL A 84 -9.97 -12.11 -3.36
C VAL A 84 -9.21 -10.80 -3.12
N VAL A 85 -9.95 -9.76 -2.76
CA VAL A 85 -9.45 -8.57 -2.11
C VAL A 85 -9.91 -8.60 -0.65
N ALA A 86 -8.97 -8.57 0.30
CA ALA A 86 -9.24 -8.53 1.73
C ALA A 86 -9.02 -7.10 2.26
N GLU A 87 -9.90 -6.65 3.15
CA GLU A 87 -9.85 -5.33 3.77
C GLU A 87 -10.01 -5.46 5.28
N LEU A 88 -9.07 -4.85 6.01
CA LEU A 88 -9.08 -4.86 7.47
C LEU A 88 -10.30 -4.15 8.06
N MET A 89 -10.72 -3.06 7.42
CA MET A 89 -11.85 -2.26 7.87
C MET A 89 -13.19 -2.90 7.47
N PRO A 90 -14.30 -2.58 8.18
CA PRO A 90 -15.64 -3.03 7.78
C PRO A 90 -16.20 -2.28 6.57
N TYR A 91 -15.37 -1.51 5.87
CA TYR A 91 -15.70 -0.78 4.66
C TYR A 91 -14.46 -0.65 3.75
N SER A 92 -14.67 -0.50 2.45
CA SER A 92 -13.59 -0.21 1.51
C SER A 92 -13.17 1.25 1.59
N GLY A 93 -11.85 1.49 1.59
CA GLY A 93 -11.27 2.84 1.53
C GLY A 93 -11.23 3.44 0.12
N GLY A 94 -11.53 2.65 -0.91
CA GLY A 94 -11.53 3.10 -2.30
C GLY A 94 -12.84 3.78 -2.72
N LEU A 95 -12.80 4.49 -3.83
CA LEU A 95 -13.98 5.13 -4.41
C LEU A 95 -15.00 4.08 -4.85
N LYS A 96 -16.29 4.34 -4.62
CA LYS A 96 -17.39 3.42 -4.98
C LYS A 96 -17.34 2.99 -6.44
N ARG A 97 -17.02 3.90 -7.37
CA ARG A 97 -16.86 3.58 -8.80
C ARG A 97 -15.78 2.52 -9.04
N ASN A 98 -14.67 2.56 -8.26
CA ASN A 98 -13.58 1.61 -8.40
C ASN A 98 -13.96 0.24 -7.84
N ILE A 99 -14.81 0.18 -6.79
CA ILE A 99 -15.38 -1.10 -6.32
C ILE A 99 -16.15 -1.76 -7.46
N VAL A 100 -17.06 -1.04 -8.09
CA VAL A 100 -17.88 -1.57 -9.21
C VAL A 100 -16.98 -1.95 -10.39
N GLN A 101 -16.20 -1.01 -10.93
CA GLN A 101 -15.43 -1.20 -12.16
C GLN A 101 -14.22 -2.14 -12.01
N CYS A 102 -13.73 -2.36 -10.80
CA CYS A 102 -12.54 -3.18 -10.58
C CYS A 102 -12.82 -4.53 -9.92
N LEU A 103 -13.94 -4.66 -9.21
CA LEU A 103 -14.30 -5.90 -8.54
C LEU A 103 -15.60 -6.49 -9.08
N ASP A 104 -16.72 -5.75 -9.00
CA ASP A 104 -18.04 -6.28 -9.35
C ASP A 104 -18.12 -6.71 -10.82
N ASP A 105 -17.60 -5.87 -11.75
CA ASP A 105 -17.57 -6.16 -13.19
C ASP A 105 -16.74 -7.40 -13.54
N TYR A 106 -15.83 -7.83 -12.66
CA TYR A 106 -14.96 -8.99 -12.85
C TYR A 106 -15.29 -10.16 -11.91
N GLY A 107 -16.32 -10.03 -11.07
CA GLY A 107 -16.71 -11.05 -10.09
C GLY A 107 -15.62 -11.33 -9.04
N ILE A 108 -14.78 -10.34 -8.71
CA ILE A 108 -13.72 -10.48 -7.70
C ILE A 108 -14.33 -10.25 -6.32
N PRO A 109 -14.26 -11.22 -5.39
CA PRO A 109 -14.83 -11.08 -4.06
C PRO A 109 -14.06 -10.02 -3.22
N LEU A 110 -14.81 -9.18 -2.51
CA LEU A 110 -14.30 -8.27 -1.48
C LEU A 110 -14.67 -8.81 -0.10
N LYS A 111 -13.68 -9.10 0.73
CA LYS A 111 -13.85 -9.52 2.13
C LYS A 111 -13.48 -8.38 3.06
N LEU A 112 -14.50 -7.75 3.64
CA LEU A 112 -14.35 -6.71 4.66
C LEU A 112 -14.10 -7.34 6.03
N SER A 113 -13.45 -6.61 6.94
CA SER A 113 -13.06 -7.10 8.27
C SER A 113 -12.20 -8.37 8.20
N HIS A 114 -11.30 -8.46 7.23
CA HIS A 114 -10.38 -9.58 7.07
C HIS A 114 -8.93 -9.11 6.90
N THR A 115 -7.99 -9.91 7.38
CA THR A 115 -6.56 -9.66 7.18
C THR A 115 -5.80 -10.96 6.91
N VAL A 116 -4.56 -10.83 6.41
CA VAL A 116 -3.66 -11.96 6.23
C VAL A 116 -3.01 -12.29 7.58
N VAL A 117 -3.16 -13.51 8.03
CA VAL A 117 -2.64 -14.00 9.32
C VAL A 117 -1.48 -14.98 9.17
N ASP A 118 -1.29 -15.57 8.00
CA ASP A 118 -0.16 -16.46 7.72
C ASP A 118 0.23 -16.43 6.24
N ILE A 119 1.53 -16.69 5.96
CA ILE A 119 2.12 -16.74 4.63
C ILE A 119 2.83 -18.08 4.46
N LYS A 120 2.47 -18.82 3.42
CA LYS A 120 3.00 -20.14 3.09
C LYS A 120 3.95 -20.09 1.90
N GLY A 121 4.95 -20.97 1.90
CA GLY A 121 5.97 -21.07 0.85
C GLY A 121 7.32 -20.48 1.29
N LYS A 122 8.41 -21.18 1.00
CA LYS A 122 9.78 -20.78 1.40
C LYS A 122 10.48 -19.95 0.33
N GLU A 123 10.54 -20.45 -0.89
CA GLU A 123 11.21 -19.77 -2.01
C GLU A 123 10.27 -18.78 -2.71
N ARG A 124 9.07 -19.25 -3.04
CA ARG A 124 7.99 -18.45 -3.60
C ARG A 124 6.72 -18.66 -2.79
N LEU A 125 5.84 -17.67 -2.84
CA LEU A 125 4.51 -17.73 -2.23
C LEU A 125 3.71 -18.90 -2.83
N GLU A 126 3.16 -19.73 -1.96
CA GLU A 126 2.28 -20.87 -2.30
C GLU A 126 0.85 -20.65 -1.81
N GLY A 127 0.68 -19.75 -0.86
CA GLY A 127 -0.63 -19.40 -0.32
C GLY A 127 -0.56 -18.44 0.85
N VAL A 128 -1.73 -17.93 1.20
CA VAL A 128 -1.96 -17.10 2.39
C VAL A 128 -3.17 -17.60 3.14
N THR A 129 -3.20 -17.34 4.44
CA THR A 129 -4.38 -17.55 5.27
C THR A 129 -4.98 -16.20 5.62
N LEU A 130 -6.26 -15.99 5.31
CA LEU A 130 -7.05 -14.86 5.76
C LEU A 130 -7.81 -15.25 7.03
N ALA A 131 -8.04 -14.30 7.93
CA ALA A 131 -8.97 -14.46 9.04
C ALA A 131 -9.83 -13.21 9.20
N GLN A 132 -11.05 -13.37 9.69
CA GLN A 132 -11.89 -12.28 10.09
C GLN A 132 -11.27 -11.57 11.31
N VAL A 133 -11.46 -10.27 11.42
CA VAL A 133 -11.00 -9.48 12.56
C VAL A 133 -12.16 -8.89 13.34
N ASP A 134 -11.93 -8.71 14.65
CA ASP A 134 -12.86 -8.01 15.54
C ASP A 134 -12.79 -6.48 15.35
N ASN A 135 -13.56 -5.73 16.14
CA ASN A 135 -13.61 -4.26 16.12
C ASN A 135 -12.29 -3.59 16.56
N HIS A 136 -11.34 -4.36 17.09
CA HIS A 136 -10.01 -3.91 17.45
C HIS A 136 -8.94 -4.33 16.46
N GLY A 137 -9.35 -4.95 15.32
CA GLY A 137 -8.46 -5.44 14.27
C GLY A 137 -7.71 -6.73 14.65
N LYS A 138 -8.15 -7.46 15.68
CA LYS A 138 -7.55 -8.72 16.09
C LYS A 138 -8.20 -9.90 15.36
N PRO A 139 -7.40 -10.83 14.82
CA PRO A 139 -7.94 -12.04 14.18
C PRO A 139 -8.81 -12.86 15.13
N ILE A 140 -9.95 -13.32 14.63
CA ILE A 140 -10.90 -14.17 15.35
C ILE A 140 -10.54 -15.63 15.07
N PRO A 141 -10.13 -16.42 16.08
CA PRO A 141 -9.80 -17.83 15.90
C PRO A 141 -11.00 -18.64 15.34
N GLY A 142 -10.72 -19.57 14.44
CA GLY A 142 -11.74 -20.41 13.80
C GLY A 142 -12.41 -19.80 12.57
N THR A 143 -11.94 -18.62 12.12
CA THR A 143 -12.41 -17.95 10.90
C THR A 143 -11.38 -18.00 9.78
N GLU A 144 -10.35 -18.79 9.93
CA GLU A 144 -9.24 -18.90 8.99
C GLU A 144 -9.69 -19.53 7.68
N GLU A 145 -9.35 -18.87 6.57
CA GLU A 145 -9.59 -19.34 5.21
C GLU A 145 -8.27 -19.37 4.44
N GLU A 146 -7.96 -20.51 3.83
CA GLU A 146 -6.75 -20.68 3.03
C GLU A 146 -6.98 -20.35 1.56
N TYR A 147 -6.08 -19.56 0.99
CA TYR A 147 -6.03 -19.20 -0.41
C TYR A 147 -4.71 -19.64 -1.01
N SER A 148 -4.69 -20.65 -1.90
CA SER A 148 -3.51 -20.90 -2.72
C SER A 148 -3.29 -19.73 -3.66
N CYS A 149 -2.08 -19.18 -3.69
CA CYS A 149 -1.72 -18.07 -4.56
C CYS A 149 -0.20 -18.00 -4.72
N ASP A 150 0.27 -17.47 -5.84
CA ASP A 150 1.68 -17.24 -6.11
C ASP A 150 2.08 -15.76 -5.93
N THR A 151 1.08 -14.91 -5.67
CA THR A 151 1.28 -13.47 -5.53
C THR A 151 0.35 -12.87 -4.47
N LEU A 152 0.94 -12.11 -3.53
CA LEU A 152 0.25 -11.26 -2.57
C LEU A 152 0.58 -9.81 -2.86
N LEU A 153 -0.42 -9.00 -3.17
CA LEU A 153 -0.28 -7.55 -3.31
C LEU A 153 -0.72 -6.85 -2.03
N LEU A 154 0.10 -5.92 -1.56
CA LEU A 154 -0.16 -5.12 -0.38
C LEU A 154 -0.54 -3.69 -0.78
N SER A 155 -1.78 -3.29 -0.50
CA SER A 155 -2.32 -1.93 -0.69
C SER A 155 -2.81 -1.37 0.63
N VAL A 156 -1.92 -1.32 1.62
CA VAL A 156 -2.23 -1.15 3.06
C VAL A 156 -1.80 0.20 3.62
N GLY A 157 -1.84 1.22 2.80
CA GLY A 157 -1.55 2.59 3.14
C GLY A 157 -0.11 3.02 2.83
N LEU A 158 0.11 4.30 3.05
CA LEU A 158 1.32 5.03 2.67
C LEU A 158 2.03 5.54 3.93
N ILE A 159 3.33 5.70 3.83
CA ILE A 159 4.18 6.31 4.87
C ILE A 159 4.76 7.58 4.27
N PRO A 160 4.49 8.77 4.83
CA PRO A 160 5.06 10.02 4.35
C PRO A 160 6.59 10.02 4.42
N GLU A 161 7.25 10.59 3.42
CA GLU A 161 8.71 10.76 3.37
C GLU A 161 9.12 11.96 4.22
N ASN A 162 9.34 11.74 5.51
CA ASN A 162 9.54 12.78 6.52
C ASN A 162 10.97 12.98 6.96
N GLU A 163 11.94 12.24 6.44
CA GLU A 163 13.32 12.25 6.90
C GLU A 163 13.93 13.67 6.82
N ILE A 164 13.74 14.34 5.69
CA ILE A 164 14.22 15.72 5.50
C ILE A 164 13.45 16.68 6.40
N SER A 165 12.12 16.59 6.44
CA SER A 165 11.29 17.44 7.29
C SER A 165 11.71 17.39 8.76
N ARG A 166 11.93 16.18 9.28
CA ARG A 166 12.41 15.97 10.66
C ARG A 166 13.82 16.48 10.87
N GLY A 167 14.71 16.25 9.91
CA GLY A 167 16.09 16.75 9.95
C GLY A 167 16.17 18.27 9.97
N MET A 168 15.20 18.96 9.37
CA MET A 168 15.07 20.41 9.41
C MET A 168 14.42 20.94 10.71
N GLY A 169 13.83 20.10 11.54
CA GLY A 169 13.09 20.51 12.73
C GLY A 169 11.64 20.91 12.46
N VAL A 170 11.03 20.40 11.38
CA VAL A 170 9.61 20.60 11.10
C VAL A 170 8.75 19.78 12.07
N ASP A 171 7.74 20.39 12.66
CA ASP A 171 6.76 19.71 13.54
C ASP A 171 5.91 18.72 12.76
N MET A 172 5.72 17.51 13.32
CA MET A 172 4.92 16.45 12.71
C MET A 172 3.52 16.40 13.31
N ASN A 173 2.51 16.19 12.44
CA ASN A 173 1.16 15.94 12.86
C ASN A 173 1.01 14.45 13.27
N PRO A 174 0.61 14.13 14.52
CA PRO A 174 0.51 12.76 14.99
C PRO A 174 -0.61 11.95 14.31
N VAL A 175 -1.62 12.60 13.74
CA VAL A 175 -2.74 11.94 13.08
C VAL A 175 -2.37 11.54 11.64
N THR A 176 -1.83 12.48 10.86
CA THR A 176 -1.45 12.23 9.46
C THR A 176 -0.05 11.65 9.31
N SER A 177 0.77 11.75 10.37
CA SER A 177 2.20 11.44 10.36
C SER A 177 3.03 12.28 9.37
N GLY A 178 2.44 13.31 8.77
CA GLY A 178 3.12 14.26 7.88
C GLY A 178 3.48 15.57 8.59
N PRO A 179 4.09 16.54 7.90
CA PRO A 179 4.35 17.87 8.42
C PRO A 179 3.07 18.56 8.94
N LYS A 180 3.19 19.24 10.08
CA LYS A 180 2.13 20.13 10.57
C LYS A 180 2.22 21.45 9.83
N VAL A 181 1.13 21.87 9.20
CA VAL A 181 1.05 23.11 8.43
C VAL A 181 -0.17 23.96 8.86
N ASN A 182 -0.10 25.25 8.59
CA ASN A 182 -1.22 26.17 8.72
C ASN A 182 -2.10 26.19 7.45
N GLU A 183 -3.09 27.08 7.39
CA GLU A 183 -4.00 27.23 6.24
C GLU A 183 -3.29 27.65 4.94
N SER A 184 -2.11 28.24 5.04
CA SER A 184 -1.25 28.62 3.90
C SER A 184 -0.23 27.55 3.53
N LEU A 185 -0.32 26.34 4.13
CA LEU A 185 0.62 25.22 3.98
C LEU A 185 2.03 25.52 4.52
N GLU A 186 2.21 26.57 5.33
CA GLU A 186 3.47 26.89 5.95
C GLU A 186 3.67 26.06 7.24
N THR A 187 4.89 25.61 7.46
CA THR A 187 5.28 24.82 8.64
C THR A 187 5.58 25.72 9.83
N ASN A 188 6.10 25.17 10.93
CA ASN A 188 6.65 25.96 12.05
C ASN A 188 7.94 26.72 11.70
N LEU A 189 8.56 26.46 10.55
CA LEU A 189 9.74 27.15 10.05
C LEU A 189 9.34 28.20 9.01
N GLU A 190 9.70 29.45 9.25
CA GLU A 190 9.39 30.58 8.35
C GLU A 190 9.94 30.30 6.93
N GLY A 191 9.09 30.52 5.93
CA GLY A 191 9.43 30.29 4.51
C GLY A 191 9.53 28.81 4.10
N VAL A 192 9.21 27.86 4.99
CA VAL A 192 9.18 26.44 4.67
C VAL A 192 7.73 25.94 4.62
N PHE A 193 7.32 25.49 3.46
CA PHE A 193 5.98 24.99 3.16
C PHE A 193 6.01 23.48 2.90
N ALA A 194 4.90 22.79 3.18
CA ALA A 194 4.79 21.36 2.88
C ALA A 194 3.41 21.04 2.30
N CYS A 195 3.39 20.16 1.27
CA CYS A 195 2.17 19.69 0.61
C CYS A 195 2.32 18.23 0.12
N GLY A 196 1.15 17.55 -0.08
CA GLY A 196 1.07 16.19 -0.57
C GLY A 196 0.40 15.20 0.37
#